data_246eb958028f2952f8c3aeba386e2274
#
_entry.id   246eb958028f2952f8c3aeba386e2274
#
_cell.length_a   1.000
_cell.length_b   1.000
_cell.length_c   1.000
_cell.angle_alpha   90.00
_cell.angle_beta   90.00
_cell.angle_gamma   90.00
#
_symmetry.space_group_name_H-M   'P 1'
#
loop_
_entity.id
_entity.type
_entity.pdbx_description
1 polymer ?
#
loop_
_entity_poly.entity_id
_entity_poly.type
_entity_poly.pdbx_seq_one_letter_code
_entity_poly.pdbx_strand_id
1 'polypeptide(L)'
;IFVSNYPGHMGRSFSVHAYNYIQKPLKYIELEQVLSQVLREIRDMEFNKLIVPAADGERVVNISDIMYIETSRKFQKSVDIHSAKEIIQVTGNLKKWFNLLKDKRFVYSFKGYIVNIDHIVTLRGGELVLDNNEIIPLSRKYEEEVRKSLINTVISDVGSIRG
;
A
#
# COMPACT_ATOMS: atom_id res chain seq x y z
N ILE A 1 -2.97 -9.65 -21.55
CA ILE A 1 -4.36 -9.82 -21.98
C ILE A 1 -4.35 -10.69 -23.22
N PHE A 2 -5.18 -11.76 -23.26
CA PHE A 2 -5.41 -12.57 -24.44
C PHE A 2 -6.76 -12.23 -25.07
N VAL A 3 -6.78 -12.16 -26.40
CA VAL A 3 -8.01 -11.92 -27.18
C VAL A 3 -8.18 -13.06 -28.17
N SER A 4 -9.26 -13.85 -28.07
CA SER A 4 -9.45 -15.05 -28.89
C SER A 4 -10.91 -15.32 -29.26
N ASN A 5 -11.10 -16.01 -30.38
CA ASN A 5 -12.40 -16.52 -30.80
C ASN A 5 -12.81 -17.84 -30.13
N TYR A 6 -11.84 -18.52 -29.46
CA TYR A 6 -12.02 -19.87 -28.94
C TYR A 6 -12.20 -19.89 -27.43
N PRO A 7 -13.36 -20.25 -26.89
CA PRO A 7 -13.58 -20.35 -25.44
C PRO A 7 -12.78 -21.49 -24.77
N GLY A 8 -12.29 -22.48 -25.56
CA GLY A 8 -11.58 -23.65 -25.02
C GLY A 8 -10.14 -23.41 -24.55
N HIS A 9 -9.57 -22.21 -24.76
CA HIS A 9 -8.21 -21.89 -24.33
C HIS A 9 -8.14 -21.20 -22.97
N MET A 10 -9.27 -20.96 -22.30
CA MET A 10 -9.29 -20.42 -20.92
C MET A 10 -8.43 -21.23 -19.96
N GLY A 11 -8.50 -22.57 -20.00
CA GLY A 11 -7.72 -23.44 -19.13
C GLY A 11 -6.20 -23.41 -19.38
N ARG A 12 -5.76 -23.07 -20.59
CA ARG A 12 -4.33 -22.99 -20.94
C ARG A 12 -3.75 -21.59 -20.69
N SER A 13 -4.56 -20.55 -20.57
CA SER A 13 -4.10 -19.20 -20.25
C SER A 13 -3.59 -19.07 -18.81
N PHE A 14 -4.00 -19.95 -17.90
CA PHE A 14 -3.47 -20.03 -16.54
C PHE A 14 -1.99 -20.45 -16.48
N SER A 15 -1.51 -21.24 -17.44
CA SER A 15 -0.10 -21.68 -17.48
C SER A 15 0.88 -20.61 -17.93
N VAL A 16 0.40 -19.53 -18.54
CA VAL A 16 1.20 -18.40 -19.05
C VAL A 16 0.94 -17.09 -18.29
N HIS A 17 0.37 -17.18 -17.07
CA HIS A 17 0.09 -16.01 -16.21
C HIS A 17 -0.65 -14.88 -16.95
N ALA A 18 -1.66 -15.25 -17.75
CA ALA A 18 -2.47 -14.28 -18.47
C ALA A 18 -3.29 -13.44 -17.47
N TYR A 19 -3.10 -12.14 -17.53
CA TYR A 19 -3.79 -11.19 -16.67
C TYR A 19 -5.32 -11.21 -16.89
N ASN A 20 -5.75 -11.31 -18.13
CA ASN A 20 -7.17 -11.41 -18.49
C ASN A 20 -7.36 -12.02 -19.87
N TYR A 21 -8.58 -12.54 -20.13
CA TYR A 21 -8.99 -13.14 -21.38
C TYR A 21 -10.25 -12.45 -21.90
N ILE A 22 -10.23 -11.95 -23.13
CA ILE A 22 -11.37 -11.31 -23.78
C ILE A 22 -11.76 -12.14 -24.99
N GLN A 23 -13.05 -12.51 -25.06
CA GLN A 23 -13.58 -13.25 -26.20
C GLN A 23 -14.03 -12.31 -27.33
N LYS A 24 -13.73 -12.68 -28.55
CA LYS A 24 -14.28 -11.98 -29.71
C LYS A 24 -15.77 -12.37 -29.95
N PRO A 25 -16.63 -11.43 -30.38
CA PRO A 25 -16.34 -10.06 -30.83
C PRO A 25 -16.09 -9.13 -29.67
N LEU A 26 -15.03 -8.27 -29.80
CA LEU A 26 -14.63 -7.29 -28.80
C LEU A 26 -15.74 -6.25 -28.61
N LYS A 27 -16.19 -6.12 -27.37
CA LYS A 27 -17.01 -4.98 -26.97
C LYS A 27 -16.09 -3.88 -26.42
N TYR A 28 -16.26 -2.66 -26.93
CA TYR A 28 -15.42 -1.52 -26.53
C TYR A 28 -15.40 -1.31 -25.01
N ILE A 29 -16.57 -1.40 -24.37
CA ILE A 29 -16.72 -1.23 -22.91
C ILE A 29 -15.91 -2.29 -22.13
N GLU A 30 -15.94 -3.55 -22.55
CA GLU A 30 -15.22 -4.64 -21.90
C GLU A 30 -13.70 -4.48 -22.04
N LEU A 31 -13.23 -4.09 -23.23
CA LEU A 31 -11.81 -3.78 -23.48
C LEU A 31 -11.36 -2.58 -22.66
N GLU A 32 -12.14 -1.51 -22.60
CA GLU A 32 -11.84 -0.30 -21.82
C GLU A 32 -11.72 -0.61 -20.32
N GLN A 33 -12.63 -1.42 -19.77
CA GLN A 33 -12.58 -1.84 -18.37
C GLN A 33 -11.31 -2.62 -18.05
N VAL A 34 -11.00 -3.63 -18.87
CA VAL A 34 -9.80 -4.45 -18.67
C VAL A 34 -8.51 -3.63 -18.81
N LEU A 35 -8.41 -2.76 -19.82
CA LEU A 35 -7.26 -1.90 -20.02
C LEU A 35 -7.10 -0.89 -18.86
N SER A 36 -8.21 -0.30 -18.42
CA SER A 36 -8.20 0.65 -17.28
C SER A 36 -7.74 -0.02 -15.98
N GLN A 37 -8.10 -1.28 -15.77
CA GLN A 37 -7.66 -2.06 -14.62
C GLN A 37 -6.17 -2.38 -14.72
N VAL A 38 -5.68 -2.88 -15.86
CA VAL A 38 -4.25 -3.16 -16.09
C VAL A 38 -3.40 -1.91 -15.92
N LEU A 39 -3.83 -0.77 -16.47
CA LEU A 39 -3.10 0.49 -16.33
C LEU A 39 -3.05 0.98 -14.89
N ARG A 40 -4.12 0.77 -14.10
CA ARG A 40 -4.09 1.05 -12.66
C ARG A 40 -3.08 0.18 -11.94
N GLU A 41 -3.07 -1.13 -12.18
CA GLU A 41 -2.12 -2.05 -11.52
C GLU A 41 -0.67 -1.78 -11.91
N ILE A 42 -0.38 -1.49 -13.19
CA ILE A 42 0.97 -1.09 -13.63
C ILE A 42 1.38 0.20 -12.92
N ARG A 43 0.49 1.19 -12.85
CA ARG A 43 0.75 2.45 -12.15
C ARG A 43 1.02 2.21 -10.67
N ASP A 44 0.22 1.37 -10.02
CA ASP A 44 0.41 1.04 -8.61
C ASP A 44 1.72 0.29 -8.37
N MET A 45 2.15 -0.57 -9.28
CA MET A 45 3.46 -1.24 -9.22
C MET A 45 4.63 -0.27 -9.42
N GLU A 46 4.56 0.64 -10.38
CA GLU A 46 5.64 1.62 -10.66
C GLU A 46 5.76 2.68 -9.56
N PHE A 47 4.63 3.17 -9.02
CA PHE A 47 4.59 4.18 -7.97
C PHE A 47 4.69 3.62 -6.54
N ASN A 48 4.84 2.30 -6.39
CA ASN A 48 4.92 1.66 -5.08
C ASN A 48 6.37 1.51 -4.57
N LYS A 49 7.34 2.08 -5.26
CA LYS A 49 8.75 2.06 -4.84
C LYS A 49 9.21 3.44 -4.39
N LEU A 50 9.98 3.45 -3.33
CA LEU A 50 10.61 4.63 -2.75
C LEU A 50 12.11 4.44 -2.69
N ILE A 51 12.87 5.42 -3.17
CA ILE A 51 14.32 5.45 -2.99
C ILE A 51 14.60 6.24 -1.72
N VAL A 52 15.21 5.59 -0.74
CA VAL A 52 15.55 6.17 0.55
C VAL A 52 17.06 6.24 0.71
N PRO A 53 17.63 7.40 1.12
CA PRO A 53 19.04 7.49 1.45
C PRO A 53 19.29 6.75 2.77
N ALA A 54 20.13 5.73 2.75
CA ALA A 54 20.59 4.99 3.92
C ALA A 54 22.08 5.27 4.18
N ALA A 55 22.58 4.86 5.32
CA ALA A 55 23.97 5.13 5.72
C ALA A 55 25.01 4.50 4.78
N ASP A 56 24.64 3.42 4.11
CA ASP A 56 25.46 2.63 3.18
C ASP A 56 25.13 2.86 1.70
N GLY A 57 24.33 3.89 1.38
CA GLY A 57 23.93 4.24 0.01
C GLY A 57 22.42 4.44 -0.14
N GLU A 58 21.92 4.32 -1.35
CA GLU A 58 20.48 4.40 -1.64
C GLU A 58 19.85 3.01 -1.61
N ARG A 59 18.67 2.92 -1.00
CA ARG A 59 17.87 1.69 -0.97
C ARG A 59 16.53 1.89 -1.65
N VAL A 60 16.12 0.88 -2.40
CA VAL A 60 14.77 0.82 -3.00
C VAL A 60 13.87 0.03 -2.08
N VAL A 61 12.83 0.68 -1.54
CA VAL A 61 11.86 0.09 -0.63
C VAL A 61 10.49 0.09 -1.31
N ASN A 62 9.77 -1.03 -1.25
CA ASN A 62 8.37 -1.03 -1.64
C ASN A 62 7.56 -0.32 -0.57
N ILE A 63 6.72 0.61 -0.97
CA ILE A 63 5.87 1.37 -0.04
C ILE A 63 4.91 0.43 0.70
N SER A 64 4.42 -0.62 0.01
CA SER A 64 3.60 -1.67 0.61
C SER A 64 4.30 -2.49 1.70
N ASP A 65 5.64 -2.55 1.69
CA ASP A 65 6.40 -3.26 2.72
C ASP A 65 6.62 -2.38 3.97
N ILE A 66 6.36 -1.06 3.87
CA ILE A 66 6.51 -0.13 5.00
C ILE A 66 5.29 -0.24 5.91
N MET A 67 5.52 -0.63 7.13
CA MET A 67 4.48 -0.83 8.15
C MET A 67 4.19 0.48 8.89
N TYR A 68 5.22 1.15 9.37
CA TYR A 68 5.13 2.46 10.02
C TYR A 68 6.46 3.21 9.97
N ILE A 69 6.41 4.49 10.26
CA ILE A 69 7.59 5.35 10.39
C ILE A 69 7.47 6.10 11.71
N GLU A 70 8.53 6.10 12.49
CA GLU A 70 8.60 6.86 13.73
C GLU A 70 9.75 7.89 13.72
N THR A 71 9.60 8.93 14.55
CA THR A 71 10.70 9.84 14.80
C THR A 71 11.81 9.08 15.54
N SER A 72 13.02 9.09 14.99
CA SER A 72 14.13 8.36 15.60
C SER A 72 14.43 8.87 17.00
N ARG A 73 14.58 7.94 17.95
CA ARG A 73 14.99 8.24 19.33
C ARG A 73 16.51 8.30 19.46
N LYS A 74 17.23 7.71 18.51
CA LYS A 74 18.69 7.60 18.55
C LYS A 74 19.38 8.80 17.91
N PHE A 75 18.78 9.38 16.89
CA PHE A 75 19.41 10.42 16.09
C PHE A 75 18.48 11.60 15.87
N GLN A 76 19.00 12.80 16.11
CA GLN A 76 18.25 14.03 15.88
C GLN A 76 17.96 14.24 14.39
N LYS A 77 16.80 14.80 14.08
CA LYS A 77 16.34 15.08 12.70
C LYS A 77 16.35 13.86 11.79
N SER A 78 16.08 12.70 12.35
CA SER A 78 15.96 11.44 11.60
C SER A 78 14.66 10.72 11.94
N VAL A 79 14.23 9.85 11.05
CA VAL A 79 13.12 8.94 11.24
C VAL A 79 13.60 7.51 11.02
N ASP A 80 12.94 6.56 11.65
CA ASP A 80 13.17 5.13 11.47
C ASP A 80 11.98 4.57 10.68
N ILE A 81 12.25 4.05 9.48
CA ILE A 81 11.27 3.40 8.60
C ILE A 81 11.27 1.91 8.95
N HIS A 82 10.17 1.43 9.49
CA HIS A 82 9.97 0.03 9.84
C HIS A 82 9.29 -0.68 8.68
N SER A 83 10.00 -1.59 8.05
CA SER A 83 9.46 -2.46 7.01
C SER A 83 9.39 -3.90 7.50
N ALA A 84 8.67 -4.76 6.76
CA ALA A 84 8.59 -6.19 7.06
C ALA A 84 9.96 -6.90 7.09
N LYS A 85 11.01 -6.30 6.52
CA LYS A 85 12.34 -6.91 6.37
C LYS A 85 13.39 -6.30 7.30
N GLU A 86 13.33 -4.99 7.49
CA GLU A 86 14.39 -4.22 8.17
C GLU A 86 13.90 -2.87 8.67
N ILE A 87 14.69 -2.25 9.53
CA ILE A 87 14.50 -0.86 9.96
C ILE A 87 15.54 -0.01 9.24
N ILE A 88 15.08 0.98 8.48
CA ILE A 88 15.94 1.87 7.71
C ILE A 88 15.89 3.25 8.35
N GLN A 89 17.05 3.71 8.83
CA GLN A 89 17.18 5.05 9.36
C GLN A 89 17.46 6.04 8.24
N VAL A 90 16.68 7.12 8.20
CA VAL A 90 16.81 8.16 7.19
C VAL A 90 16.78 9.55 7.80
N THR A 91 17.55 10.47 7.22
CA THR A 91 17.54 11.87 7.62
C THR A 91 16.25 12.55 7.17
N GLY A 92 15.69 13.36 8.03
CA GLY A 92 14.47 14.13 7.75
C GLY A 92 13.53 14.18 8.94
N ASN A 93 12.43 14.88 8.78
CA ASN A 93 11.37 14.90 9.79
C ASN A 93 10.14 14.13 9.31
N LEU A 94 9.36 13.66 10.27
CA LEU A 94 8.18 12.85 10.00
C LEU A 94 7.16 13.54 9.10
N LYS A 95 7.01 14.87 9.19
CA LYS A 95 6.10 15.65 8.33
C LYS A 95 6.46 15.57 6.86
N LYS A 96 7.77 15.60 6.52
CA LYS A 96 8.24 15.42 5.14
C LYS A 96 7.85 14.05 4.62
N TRP A 97 8.06 13.00 5.40
CA TRP A 97 7.71 11.63 5.05
C TRP A 97 6.20 11.45 4.94
N PHE A 98 5.42 12.03 5.86
CA PHE A 98 3.96 12.00 5.75
C PHE A 98 3.46 12.64 4.46
N ASN A 99 3.96 13.84 4.11
CA ASN A 99 3.56 14.50 2.86
C ASN A 99 3.89 13.69 1.60
N LEU A 100 4.96 12.91 1.64
CA LEU A 100 5.34 12.01 0.54
C LEU A 100 4.42 10.77 0.44
N LEU A 101 3.91 10.31 1.58
CA LEU A 101 3.20 9.02 1.70
C LEU A 101 1.70 9.15 1.98
N LYS A 102 1.16 10.35 2.26
CA LYS A 102 -0.25 10.55 2.66
C LYS A 102 -1.25 9.98 1.65
N ASP A 103 -0.93 10.04 0.35
CA ASP A 103 -1.77 9.52 -0.73
C ASP A 103 -1.54 8.01 -0.97
N LYS A 104 -0.71 7.36 -0.13
CA LYS A 104 -0.32 5.95 -0.16
C LYS A 104 -0.79 5.18 1.07
N ARG A 105 -1.98 5.55 1.59
CA ARG A 105 -2.62 4.90 2.75
C ARG A 105 -1.87 5.05 4.09
N PHE A 106 -1.08 6.13 4.26
CA PHE A 106 -0.42 6.45 5.52
C PHE A 106 -1.17 7.51 6.30
N VAL A 107 -1.34 7.28 7.60
CA VAL A 107 -2.00 8.20 8.53
C VAL A 107 -1.18 8.40 9.80
N TYR A 108 -1.38 9.53 10.48
CA TYR A 108 -0.83 9.69 11.82
C TYR A 108 -1.61 8.81 12.82
N SER A 109 -0.89 8.08 13.67
CA SER A 109 -1.48 7.36 14.82
C SER A 109 -1.16 8.03 16.15
N PHE A 110 0.01 8.64 16.25
CA PHE A 110 0.48 9.33 17.47
C PHE A 110 1.46 10.43 17.11
N LYS A 111 1.77 11.32 18.09
CA LYS A 111 2.85 12.30 17.91
C LYS A 111 4.16 11.56 17.67
N GLY A 112 4.71 11.72 16.47
CA GLY A 112 5.96 11.05 16.09
C GLY A 112 5.79 9.70 15.40
N TYR A 113 4.55 9.28 15.05
CA TYR A 113 4.25 8.04 14.32
C TYR A 113 3.32 8.28 13.15
N ILE A 114 3.64 7.72 12.01
CA ILE A 114 2.73 7.50 10.88
C ILE A 114 2.69 6.00 10.58
N VAL A 115 1.51 5.48 10.30
CA VAL A 115 1.27 4.05 10.10
C VAL A 115 0.62 3.80 8.75
N ASN A 116 1.00 2.72 8.10
CA ASN A 116 0.34 2.22 6.91
C ASN A 116 -0.94 1.47 7.31
N ILE A 117 -2.06 1.89 6.78
CA ILE A 117 -3.38 1.36 7.11
C ILE A 117 -3.50 -0.11 6.73
N ASP A 118 -2.83 -0.53 5.66
CA ASP A 118 -2.91 -1.89 5.13
C ASP A 118 -2.32 -2.94 6.09
N HIS A 119 -1.46 -2.52 7.02
CA HIS A 119 -0.86 -3.39 8.03
C HIS A 119 -1.62 -3.39 9.37
N ILE A 120 -2.70 -2.62 9.51
CA ILE A 120 -3.47 -2.57 10.77
C ILE A 120 -4.44 -3.75 10.83
N VAL A 121 -4.27 -4.61 11.82
CA VAL A 121 -5.15 -5.77 12.07
C VAL A 121 -6.21 -5.44 13.13
N THR A 122 -5.83 -4.67 14.16
CA THR A 122 -6.74 -4.41 15.30
C THR A 122 -6.54 -3.00 15.86
N LEU A 123 -7.66 -2.37 16.23
CA LEU A 123 -7.70 -1.16 17.06
C LEU A 123 -8.27 -1.49 18.42
N ARG A 124 -7.55 -1.21 19.51
CA ARG A 124 -8.05 -1.38 20.87
C ARG A 124 -7.33 -0.48 21.86
N GLY A 125 -8.09 0.09 22.80
CA GLY A 125 -7.53 0.68 24.02
C GLY A 125 -6.46 1.78 23.82
N GLY A 126 -6.50 2.52 22.70
CA GLY A 126 -5.47 3.52 22.38
C GLY A 126 -4.22 2.94 21.73
N GLU A 127 -4.33 1.76 21.13
CA GLU A 127 -3.26 1.04 20.45
C GLU A 127 -3.73 0.51 19.09
N LEU A 128 -2.81 0.37 18.16
CA LEU A 128 -2.93 -0.33 16.90
C LEU A 128 -2.07 -1.58 16.95
N VAL A 129 -2.64 -2.73 16.59
CA VAL A 129 -1.89 -3.97 16.40
C VAL A 129 -1.69 -4.18 14.92
N LEU A 130 -0.43 -4.36 14.50
CA LEU A 130 -0.07 -4.62 13.11
C LEU A 130 -0.02 -6.13 12.82
N ASP A 131 0.03 -6.49 11.55
CA ASP A 131 0.06 -7.88 11.07
C ASP A 131 1.30 -8.67 11.51
N ASN A 132 2.40 -7.98 11.86
CA ASN A 132 3.59 -8.58 12.48
C ASN A 132 3.51 -8.66 14.02
N ASN A 133 2.35 -8.35 14.62
CA ASN A 133 2.07 -8.27 16.05
C ASN A 133 2.76 -7.11 16.80
N GLU A 134 3.37 -6.16 16.10
CA GLU A 134 3.84 -4.93 16.74
C GLU A 134 2.68 -4.06 17.19
N ILE A 135 2.90 -3.36 18.30
CA ILE A 135 1.89 -2.48 18.91
C ILE A 135 2.34 -1.03 18.75
N ILE A 136 1.53 -0.23 18.05
CA ILE A 136 1.77 1.18 17.78
C ILE A 136 0.81 2.03 18.59
N PRO A 137 1.26 3.11 19.25
CA PRO A 137 0.38 3.97 20.03
C PRO A 137 -0.65 4.69 19.13
N LEU A 138 -1.88 4.78 19.60
CA LEU A 138 -2.97 5.53 18.99
C LEU A 138 -3.48 6.59 19.94
N SER A 139 -3.31 7.87 19.62
CA SER A 139 -3.86 8.94 20.42
C SER A 139 -5.31 9.26 20.04
N ARG A 140 -6.11 9.71 21.00
CA ARG A 140 -7.50 10.14 20.77
C ARG A 140 -7.65 11.17 19.66
N LYS A 141 -6.63 12.01 19.46
CA LYS A 141 -6.61 13.02 18.40
C LYS A 141 -6.68 12.41 17.00
N TYR A 142 -6.04 11.28 16.78
CA TYR A 142 -5.91 10.66 15.45
C TYR A 142 -6.84 9.44 15.26
N GLU A 143 -7.49 8.99 16.32
CA GLU A 143 -8.32 7.79 16.30
C GLU A 143 -9.45 7.86 15.26
N GLU A 144 -10.12 9.00 15.16
CA GLU A 144 -11.23 9.19 14.20
C GLU A 144 -10.73 9.13 12.75
N GLU A 145 -9.59 9.76 12.46
CA GLU A 145 -8.98 9.74 11.14
C GLU A 145 -8.56 8.33 10.73
N VAL A 146 -7.91 7.59 11.65
CA VAL A 146 -7.52 6.19 11.43
C VAL A 146 -8.75 5.33 11.14
N ARG A 147 -9.83 5.45 11.94
CA ARG A 147 -11.07 4.69 11.73
C ARG A 147 -11.73 5.00 10.38
N LYS A 148 -11.82 6.26 10.00
CA LYS A 148 -12.36 6.67 8.70
C LYS A 148 -11.55 6.09 7.54
N SER A 149 -10.23 6.14 7.66
CA SER A 149 -9.34 5.63 6.63
C SER A 149 -9.45 4.12 6.47
N LEU A 150 -9.57 3.36 7.56
CA LEU A 150 -9.81 1.92 7.52
C LEU A 150 -11.15 1.56 6.87
N ILE A 151 -12.22 2.28 7.19
CA ILE A 151 -13.55 2.05 6.58
C ILE A 151 -13.48 2.31 5.06
N ASN A 152 -12.85 3.40 4.63
CA ASN A 152 -12.71 3.74 3.22
C ASN A 152 -11.91 2.68 2.45
N THR A 153 -10.90 2.07 3.08
CA THR A 153 -10.13 0.97 2.50
C THR A 153 -11.01 -0.25 2.26
N VAL A 154 -11.77 -0.66 3.27
CA VAL A 154 -12.69 -1.82 3.14
C VAL A 154 -13.74 -1.59 2.05
N ILE A 155 -14.29 -0.38 1.95
CA ILE A 155 -15.29 -0.06 0.92
C ILE A 155 -14.68 -0.09 -0.49
N SER A 156 -13.47 0.43 -0.67
CA SER A 156 -12.78 0.41 -1.97
C SER A 156 -12.43 -1.00 -2.41
N ASP A 157 -12.01 -1.86 -1.49
CA ASP A 157 -11.66 -3.24 -1.78
C ASP A 157 -12.90 -4.11 -2.09
N VAL A 158 -14.04 -3.89 -1.40
CA VAL A 158 -15.32 -4.56 -1.69
C VAL A 158 -15.91 -4.08 -3.03
N GLY A 159 -15.74 -2.81 -3.40
CA GLY A 159 -16.13 -2.27 -4.70
C GLY A 159 -15.39 -2.92 -5.88
N SER A 160 -14.14 -3.33 -5.66
CA SER A 160 -13.32 -4.02 -6.67
C SER A 160 -13.69 -5.49 -6.89
N ILE A 161 -14.41 -6.13 -5.94
CA ILE A 161 -14.83 -7.54 -6.02
C ILE A 161 -16.18 -7.71 -6.74
N ARG A 162 -16.95 -6.63 -6.89
CA ARG A 162 -18.30 -6.65 -7.51
C ARG A 162 -18.37 -6.09 -8.92
N GLY A 163 -17.23 -5.83 -9.57
CA GLY A 163 -17.13 -5.35 -10.95
C GLY A 163 -16.79 -6.43 -11.95
#